data_a45b4487469f0f5d1d0af664c4a2c4c6
#
_entry.id   a45b4487469f0f5d1d0af664c4a2c4c6
#
_cell.length_a   1.000
_cell.length_b   1.000
_cell.length_c   1.000
_cell.angle_alpha   90.00
_cell.angle_beta   90.00
_cell.angle_gamma   90.00
#
_symmetry.space_group_name_H-M   'P 1'
#
loop_
_entity.id
_entity.type
_entity.pdbx_description
1 polymer ?
#
loop_
_entity_poly.entity_id
_entity_poly.type
_entity_poly.pdbx_seq_one_letter_code
_entity_poly.pdbx_strand_id
1 'polypeptide(L)'
;WQATPAGRVRLQPSPAPPSLAGLRGAIGRKRTDPARQARIAAAAGQFAGIEPAICAGLEYPRLAAGLIHFSLYNKSEPWDHLPGLAMAAEQGYFFARHDGSPYEPGHNTGGLLVAPDKALWEEIRAVLIG
;
A
#
# COMPACT_ATOMS: atom_id res chain seq x y z
N TRP A 1 -17.82 1.12 -3.78
CA TRP A 1 -18.71 1.29 -4.93
C TRP A 1 -18.02 2.14 -6.00
N GLN A 2 -18.06 1.70 -7.22
CA GLN A 2 -17.59 2.45 -8.37
C GLN A 2 -18.77 2.88 -9.23
N ALA A 3 -18.82 4.16 -9.60
CA ALA A 3 -19.79 4.65 -10.56
C ALA A 3 -19.37 4.24 -11.98
N THR A 4 -20.31 3.71 -12.77
CA THR A 4 -20.13 3.34 -14.16
C THR A 4 -21.30 3.92 -14.97
N PRO A 5 -21.21 4.00 -16.31
CA PRO A 5 -22.33 4.40 -17.14
C PRO A 5 -23.58 3.53 -16.94
N ALA A 6 -23.42 2.29 -16.51
CA ALA A 6 -24.51 1.35 -16.24
C ALA A 6 -25.03 1.42 -14.78
N GLY A 7 -24.50 2.32 -13.93
CA GLY A 7 -24.89 2.47 -12.54
C GLY A 7 -23.73 2.31 -11.55
N ARG A 8 -24.04 1.91 -10.31
CA ARG A 8 -23.05 1.66 -9.26
C ARG A 8 -22.71 0.17 -9.18
N VAL A 9 -21.44 -0.14 -9.22
CA VAL A 9 -20.93 -1.51 -9.04
C VAL A 9 -20.14 -1.58 -7.74
N ARG A 10 -20.40 -2.59 -6.91
CA ARG A 10 -19.58 -2.85 -5.73
C ARG A 10 -18.27 -3.47 -6.19
N LEU A 11 -17.16 -2.82 -5.83
CA LEU A 11 -15.85 -3.42 -6.04
C LEU A 11 -15.72 -4.66 -5.16
N GLN A 12 -15.39 -5.77 -5.79
CA GLN A 12 -15.09 -7.01 -5.09
C GLN A 12 -13.57 -7.07 -4.86
N PRO A 13 -13.12 -7.52 -3.69
CA PRO A 13 -11.71 -7.79 -3.48
C PRO A 13 -11.23 -8.80 -4.51
N SER A 14 -10.20 -8.44 -5.27
CA SER A 14 -9.52 -9.43 -6.12
C SER A 14 -8.63 -10.28 -5.22
N PRO A 15 -8.57 -11.62 -5.43
CA PRO A 15 -7.61 -12.46 -4.73
C PRO A 15 -6.20 -11.92 -4.94
N ALA A 16 -5.48 -11.65 -3.85
CA ALA A 16 -4.10 -11.22 -3.94
C ALA A 16 -3.21 -12.38 -4.40
N PRO A 17 -2.15 -12.12 -5.18
CA PRO A 17 -1.13 -13.11 -5.43
C PRO A 17 -0.55 -13.65 -4.12
N PRO A 18 -0.25 -14.95 -4.02
CA PRO A 18 0.13 -15.60 -2.77
C PRO A 18 1.58 -15.32 -2.33
N SER A 19 2.36 -14.62 -3.13
CA SER A 19 3.78 -14.34 -2.86
C SER A 19 4.22 -13.00 -3.44
N LEU A 20 5.35 -12.50 -2.97
CA LEU A 20 5.95 -11.24 -3.45
C LEU A 20 6.11 -11.19 -4.97
N ALA A 21 6.46 -12.31 -5.60
CA ALA A 21 6.70 -12.38 -7.04
C ALA A 21 5.49 -12.00 -7.91
N GLY A 22 4.27 -12.15 -7.38
CA GLY A 22 3.05 -11.73 -8.06
C GLY A 22 2.59 -10.31 -7.70
N LEU A 23 3.16 -9.70 -6.66
CA LEU A 23 2.69 -8.42 -6.16
C LEU A 23 3.20 -7.25 -7.00
N ARG A 24 2.33 -6.28 -7.24
CA ARG A 24 2.67 -4.95 -7.75
C ARG A 24 2.45 -3.92 -6.65
N GLY A 25 3.34 -2.95 -6.53
CA GLY A 25 3.22 -1.94 -5.50
C GLY A 25 3.61 -0.54 -5.92
N ALA A 26 3.05 0.44 -5.22
CA ALA A 26 3.41 1.84 -5.35
C ALA A 26 4.17 2.32 -4.10
N ILE A 27 5.33 2.94 -4.28
CA ILE A 27 6.21 3.37 -3.19
C ILE A 27 6.45 4.87 -3.26
N GLY A 28 6.13 5.56 -2.15
CA GLY A 28 6.45 6.97 -1.97
C GLY A 28 7.95 7.20 -1.84
N ARG A 29 8.54 7.94 -2.78
CA ARG A 29 9.98 8.22 -2.81
C ARG A 29 10.39 9.46 -2.02
N LYS A 30 9.47 10.36 -1.76
CA LYS A 30 9.75 11.57 -0.99
C LYS A 30 10.17 11.20 0.43
N ARG A 31 11.24 11.83 0.94
CA ARG A 31 11.77 11.63 2.30
C ARG A 31 12.21 10.18 2.60
N THR A 32 12.57 9.43 1.58
CA THR A 32 13.20 8.11 1.77
C THR A 32 14.70 8.33 1.97
N ASP A 33 15.26 7.78 3.03
CA ASP A 33 16.71 7.82 3.26
C ASP A 33 17.47 6.94 2.25
N PRO A 34 18.76 7.23 1.99
CA PRO A 34 19.55 6.51 1.00
C PRO A 34 19.63 5.00 1.25
N ALA A 35 19.69 4.57 2.52
CA ALA A 35 19.80 3.14 2.85
C ALA A 35 18.51 2.41 2.46
N ARG A 36 17.37 3.00 2.74
CA ARG A 36 16.06 2.44 2.30
C ARG A 36 15.91 2.47 0.78
N GLN A 37 16.37 3.53 0.11
CA GLN A 37 16.37 3.58 -1.36
C GLN A 37 17.17 2.42 -1.96
N ALA A 38 18.37 2.16 -1.43
CA ALA A 38 19.21 1.04 -1.85
C ALA A 38 18.53 -0.32 -1.58
N ARG A 39 17.89 -0.48 -0.43
CA ARG A 39 17.12 -1.69 -0.08
C ARG A 39 15.97 -1.93 -1.06
N ILE A 40 15.17 -0.90 -1.35
CA ILE A 40 14.07 -0.98 -2.32
C ILE A 40 14.60 -1.36 -3.70
N ALA A 41 15.69 -0.75 -4.15
CA ALA A 41 16.29 -1.06 -5.44
C ALA A 41 16.79 -2.51 -5.51
N ALA A 42 17.45 -3.01 -4.47
CA ALA A 42 17.91 -4.39 -4.38
C ALA A 42 16.76 -5.41 -4.36
N ALA A 43 15.64 -5.04 -3.75
CA ALA A 43 14.48 -5.92 -3.59
C ALA A 43 13.50 -5.88 -4.78
N ALA A 44 13.61 -4.91 -5.66
CA ALA A 44 12.63 -4.66 -6.73
C ALA A 44 12.37 -5.89 -7.61
N GLY A 45 13.40 -6.69 -7.90
CA GLY A 45 13.29 -7.92 -8.69
C GLY A 45 12.51 -9.06 -8.03
N GLN A 46 12.18 -8.95 -6.74
CA GLN A 46 11.35 -9.95 -6.03
C GLN A 46 9.86 -9.75 -6.26
N PHE A 47 9.45 -8.62 -6.84
CA PHE A 47 8.06 -8.25 -7.10
C PHE A 47 7.72 -8.30 -8.59
N ALA A 48 6.45 -8.45 -8.92
CA ALA A 48 5.98 -8.32 -10.30
C ALA A 48 6.15 -6.90 -10.86
N GLY A 49 6.21 -5.90 -9.97
CA GLY A 49 6.54 -4.52 -10.31
C GLY A 49 6.47 -3.59 -9.12
N ILE A 50 7.37 -2.61 -9.11
CA ILE A 50 7.38 -1.49 -8.17
C ILE A 50 7.39 -0.20 -8.97
N GLU A 51 6.46 0.69 -8.67
CA GLU A 51 6.35 2.01 -9.29
C GLU A 51 6.38 3.13 -8.23
N PRO A 52 6.73 4.34 -8.62
CA PRO A 52 6.60 5.49 -7.71
C PRO A 52 5.14 5.77 -7.38
N ALA A 53 4.82 5.94 -6.09
CA ALA A 53 3.54 6.49 -5.69
C ALA A 53 3.45 7.97 -6.09
N ILE A 54 2.33 8.36 -6.67
CA ILE A 54 2.04 9.72 -7.11
C ILE A 54 1.32 10.48 -5.99
N CYS A 55 0.17 9.95 -5.55
CA CYS A 55 -0.59 10.46 -4.42
C CYS A 55 -1.55 9.41 -3.89
N ALA A 56 -1.88 9.50 -2.60
CA ALA A 56 -2.80 8.58 -1.94
C ALA A 56 -4.17 8.47 -2.64
N GLY A 57 -4.70 9.62 -3.10
CA GLY A 57 -5.98 9.65 -3.82
C GLY A 57 -6.01 8.85 -5.12
N LEU A 58 -4.86 8.54 -5.71
CA LEU A 58 -4.72 7.68 -6.88
C LEU A 58 -4.46 6.23 -6.48
N GLU A 59 -3.59 5.98 -5.51
CA GLU A 59 -3.18 4.64 -5.13
C GLU A 59 -4.31 3.84 -4.47
N TYR A 60 -5.11 4.42 -3.58
CA TYR A 60 -6.20 3.70 -2.91
C TYR A 60 -7.28 3.19 -3.88
N PRO A 61 -7.77 3.97 -4.86
CA PRO A 61 -8.64 3.43 -5.91
C PRO A 61 -8.00 2.30 -6.72
N ARG A 62 -6.68 2.37 -6.97
CA ARG A 62 -5.95 1.31 -7.68
C ARG A 62 -5.78 0.04 -6.86
N LEU A 63 -5.57 0.17 -5.54
CA LEU A 63 -5.64 -0.97 -4.60
C LEU A 63 -7.03 -1.60 -4.64
N ALA A 64 -8.07 -0.79 -4.55
CA ALA A 64 -9.46 -1.25 -4.59
C ALA A 64 -9.83 -1.96 -5.91
N ALA A 65 -9.23 -1.54 -7.02
CA ALA A 65 -9.42 -2.15 -8.33
C ALA A 65 -8.49 -3.35 -8.60
N GLY A 66 -7.57 -3.69 -7.69
CA GLY A 66 -6.59 -4.76 -7.88
C GLY A 66 -5.50 -4.46 -8.92
N LEU A 67 -5.31 -3.19 -9.29
CA LEU A 67 -4.26 -2.76 -10.23
C LEU A 67 -2.88 -2.71 -9.57
N ILE A 68 -2.84 -2.43 -8.28
CA ILE A 68 -1.71 -2.62 -7.39
C ILE A 68 -2.16 -3.41 -6.17
N HIS A 69 -1.24 -4.05 -5.47
CA HIS A 69 -1.55 -4.92 -4.33
C HIS A 69 -1.05 -4.35 -3.00
N PHE A 70 -0.06 -3.46 -3.03
CA PHE A 70 0.42 -2.77 -1.83
C PHE A 70 0.83 -1.33 -2.13
N SER A 71 0.84 -0.52 -1.08
CA SER A 71 1.39 0.83 -1.14
C SER A 71 2.21 1.15 0.11
N LEU A 72 3.34 1.82 -0.09
CA LEU A 72 4.29 2.18 0.96
C LEU A 72 4.50 3.69 0.95
N TYR A 73 4.27 4.33 2.09
CA TYR A 73 4.43 5.78 2.28
C TYR A 73 5.38 6.07 3.44
N ASN A 74 6.18 7.12 3.31
CA ASN A 74 7.08 7.58 4.39
C ASN A 74 6.40 8.58 5.34
N LYS A 75 5.32 9.21 4.89
CA LYS A 75 4.49 10.14 5.65
C LYS A 75 3.03 9.79 5.43
N SER A 76 2.22 9.92 6.47
CA SER A 76 0.82 9.47 6.46
C SER A 76 -0.10 10.54 7.07
N GLU A 77 -0.25 11.66 6.35
CA GLU A 77 -1.19 12.71 6.76
C GLU A 77 -2.63 12.17 6.76
N PRO A 78 -3.41 12.42 7.81
CA PRO A 78 -4.74 11.82 7.94
C PRO A 78 -5.70 12.22 6.83
N TRP A 79 -5.66 13.45 6.36
CA TRP A 79 -6.51 13.91 5.24
C TRP A 79 -6.20 13.23 3.92
N ASP A 80 -4.95 12.77 3.72
CA ASP A 80 -4.55 12.03 2.53
C ASP A 80 -4.93 10.53 2.63
N HIS A 81 -4.88 9.95 3.83
CA HIS A 81 -4.92 8.50 4.00
C HIS A 81 -6.22 7.95 4.58
N LEU A 82 -6.89 8.65 5.52
CA LEU A 82 -8.08 8.10 6.20
C LEU A 82 -9.17 7.63 5.24
N PRO A 83 -9.57 8.39 4.20
CA PRO A 83 -10.60 7.91 3.29
C PRO A 83 -10.21 6.63 2.56
N GLY A 84 -8.95 6.56 2.13
CA GLY A 84 -8.42 5.39 1.44
C GLY A 84 -8.26 4.17 2.35
N LEU A 85 -7.83 4.37 3.60
CA LEU A 85 -7.75 3.30 4.59
C LEU A 85 -9.11 2.72 4.93
N ALA A 86 -10.16 3.54 4.98
CA ALA A 86 -11.53 3.04 5.13
C ALA A 86 -11.93 2.13 3.97
N MET A 87 -11.62 2.52 2.72
CA MET A 87 -11.85 1.67 1.54
C MET A 87 -11.04 0.37 1.61
N ALA A 88 -9.78 0.45 1.98
CA ALA A 88 -8.89 -0.70 2.10
C ALA A 88 -9.39 -1.68 3.19
N ALA A 89 -9.81 -1.17 4.34
CA ALA A 89 -10.36 -1.97 5.43
C ALA A 89 -11.63 -2.74 5.01
N GLU A 90 -12.55 -2.10 4.26
CA GLU A 90 -13.75 -2.77 3.73
C GLU A 90 -13.41 -3.93 2.77
N GLN A 91 -12.25 -3.88 2.15
CA GLN A 91 -11.78 -4.92 1.23
C GLN A 91 -10.85 -5.95 1.88
N GLY A 92 -10.67 -5.87 3.20
CA GLY A 92 -9.86 -6.83 3.96
C GLY A 92 -8.36 -6.59 3.91
N TYR A 93 -7.89 -5.44 3.40
CA TYR A 93 -6.49 -5.07 3.46
C TYR A 93 -6.02 -4.88 4.90
N PHE A 94 -4.79 -5.30 5.16
CA PHE A 94 -4.08 -4.98 6.41
C PHE A 94 -3.20 -3.75 6.20
N PHE A 95 -3.17 -2.87 7.20
CA PHE A 95 -2.29 -1.70 7.19
C PHE A 95 -1.78 -1.37 8.59
N ALA A 96 -0.54 -0.95 8.65
CA ALA A 96 0.13 -0.54 9.87
C ALA A 96 1.28 0.42 9.55
N ARG A 97 1.83 1.06 10.58
CA ARG A 97 3.05 1.85 10.48
C ARG A 97 4.25 0.96 10.21
N HIS A 98 5.36 1.53 9.77
CA HIS A 98 6.56 0.77 9.41
C HIS A 98 7.11 -0.08 10.57
N ASP A 99 6.89 0.33 11.81
CA ASP A 99 7.29 -0.42 13.02
C ASP A 99 6.29 -1.53 13.42
N GLY A 100 5.18 -1.64 12.71
CA GLY A 100 4.11 -2.58 12.99
C GLY A 100 3.04 -2.06 13.95
N SER A 101 3.21 -0.86 14.51
CA SER A 101 2.18 -0.25 15.35
C SER A 101 0.96 0.16 14.53
N PRO A 102 -0.24 0.21 15.14
CA PRO A 102 -1.45 0.65 14.46
C PRO A 102 -1.31 2.07 13.91
N TYR A 103 -1.97 2.32 12.77
CA TYR A 103 -2.08 3.69 12.25
C TYR A 103 -3.00 4.51 13.16
N GLU A 104 -2.52 5.69 13.55
CA GLU A 104 -3.25 6.65 14.36
C GLU A 104 -3.26 8.01 13.65
N PRO A 105 -4.43 8.65 13.46
CA PRO A 105 -4.53 9.92 12.72
C PRO A 105 -3.70 11.07 13.32
N GLY A 106 -3.42 11.03 14.62
CA GLY A 106 -2.58 12.02 15.30
C GLY A 106 -1.07 11.88 15.05
N HIS A 107 -0.63 10.77 14.45
CA HIS A 107 0.78 10.46 14.20
C HIS A 107 1.06 10.32 12.70
N ASN A 108 1.45 11.41 12.07
CA ASN A 108 1.76 11.45 10.64
C ASN A 108 3.19 11.01 10.27
N THR A 109 3.98 10.62 11.25
CA THR A 109 5.34 10.10 11.09
C THR A 109 5.39 8.58 11.23
N GLY A 110 6.53 7.97 10.88
CA GLY A 110 6.71 6.50 10.99
C GLY A 110 6.17 5.72 9.81
N GLY A 111 5.70 6.41 8.79
CA GLY A 111 5.26 5.81 7.54
C GLY A 111 3.98 4.98 7.63
N LEU A 112 3.61 4.39 6.52
CA LEU A 112 2.41 3.55 6.40
C LEU A 112 2.64 2.51 5.29
N LEU A 113 2.37 1.26 5.57
CA LEU A 113 2.33 0.18 4.60
C LEU A 113 0.93 -0.43 4.58
N VAL A 114 0.35 -0.53 3.40
CA VAL A 114 -0.94 -1.17 3.12
C VAL A 114 -0.67 -2.41 2.27
N ALA A 115 -1.20 -3.56 2.65
CA ALA A 115 -0.98 -4.84 1.96
C ALA A 115 -2.24 -5.71 2.00
N PRO A 116 -2.36 -6.75 1.14
CA PRO A 116 -3.57 -7.56 1.05
C PRO A 116 -3.98 -8.24 2.35
N ASP A 117 -2.99 -8.68 3.12
CA ASP A 117 -3.18 -9.31 4.43
C ASP A 117 -1.95 -9.10 5.32
N LYS A 118 -2.04 -9.55 6.57
CA LYS A 118 -0.96 -9.38 7.54
C LYS A 118 0.30 -10.17 7.19
N ALA A 119 0.18 -11.36 6.64
CA ALA A 119 1.33 -12.19 6.29
C ALA A 119 2.16 -11.53 5.18
N LEU A 120 1.50 -11.12 4.10
CA LEU A 120 2.16 -10.37 3.02
C LEU A 120 2.68 -9.01 3.49
N TRP A 121 1.99 -8.35 4.41
CA TRP A 121 2.46 -7.10 5.01
C TRP A 121 3.80 -7.31 5.73
N GLU A 122 3.94 -8.37 6.53
CA GLU A 122 5.17 -8.70 7.24
C GLU A 122 6.32 -9.06 6.27
N GLU A 123 6.03 -9.82 5.21
CA GLU A 123 7.02 -10.14 4.17
C GLU A 123 7.50 -8.87 3.43
N ILE A 124 6.57 -8.03 2.97
CA ILE A 124 6.88 -6.77 2.30
C ILE A 124 7.70 -5.86 3.22
N ARG A 125 7.28 -5.75 4.48
CA ARG A 125 8.00 -4.96 5.49
C ARG A 125 9.44 -5.45 5.66
N ALA A 126 9.64 -6.74 5.85
CA ALA A 126 10.97 -7.32 6.04
C ALA A 126 11.91 -7.02 4.86
N VAL A 127 11.38 -7.07 3.64
CA VAL A 127 12.15 -6.87 2.41
C VAL A 127 12.41 -5.40 2.12
N LEU A 128 11.41 -4.52 2.27
CA LEU A 128 11.51 -3.11 1.85
C LEU A 128 11.90 -2.16 2.99
N ILE A 129 11.57 -2.49 4.23
CA ILE A 129 11.79 -1.62 5.40
C ILE A 129 12.90 -2.17 6.29
N GLY A 130 12.85 -3.42 6.57
CA GLY A 130 13.82 -4.11 7.45
C GLY A 130 13.36 -4.28 8.87
#